data_75f5a360e4bc937a9103c2e505712d36
#
_entry.id   75f5a360e4bc937a9103c2e505712d36
#
_cell.length_a   1.000
_cell.length_b   1.000
_cell.length_c   1.000
_cell.angle_alpha   90.00
_cell.angle_beta   90.00
_cell.angle_gamma   90.00
#
_symmetry.space_group_name_H-M   'P 1'
#
loop_
_entity.id
_entity.type
_entity.pdbx_description
1 polymer ?
#
loop_
_entity_poly.entity_id
_entity_poly.type
_entity_poly.pdbx_seq_one_letter_code
_entity_poly.pdbx_strand_id
1 'polypeptide(L)'
;MPEIHPSAIVYEGTVLGDGVRVLENAVVGKQPSLGASSTAKREPLPPTTIGDGTVISTGAIVFAGSSIGANCIVGDQSCIRERVTMADNCILGRGSLIENDTTVGAGTRIQAEAYITAYSTLEEDVFIAPRVVTTNDNFMGRTEQRKSLMRGPTIRRGARVGGGAILLPGIEIGEEAFVGAGAVVTKDVPARKLVVGSPARVLRDVADDELRENGG
;
A
#
# COMPACT_ATOMS: atom_id res chain seq x y z
N MET A 1 13.39 15.40 18.18
CA MET A 1 14.46 14.53 17.66
C MET A 1 13.92 13.11 17.50
N PRO A 2 14.37 12.32 16.50
CA PRO A 2 13.96 10.93 16.33
C PRO A 2 14.50 10.03 17.45
N GLU A 3 13.74 8.99 17.80
CA GLU A 3 14.11 7.93 18.73
C GLU A 3 14.41 6.66 17.95
N ILE A 4 15.64 6.16 18.00
CA ILE A 4 16.06 4.98 17.24
C ILE A 4 16.49 3.91 18.24
N HIS A 5 15.80 2.74 18.19
CA HIS A 5 16.18 1.61 19.03
C HIS A 5 17.57 1.09 18.65
N PRO A 6 18.43 0.71 19.63
CA PRO A 6 19.81 0.27 19.34
C PRO A 6 19.95 -0.91 18.37
N SER A 7 18.94 -1.75 18.22
CA SER A 7 18.93 -2.87 17.28
C SER A 7 18.37 -2.51 15.88
N ALA A 8 17.87 -1.29 15.68
CA ALA A 8 17.40 -0.83 14.40
C ALA A 8 18.57 -0.47 13.47
N ILE A 9 18.38 -0.64 12.16
CA ILE A 9 19.35 -0.26 11.14
C ILE A 9 18.76 0.88 10.31
N VAL A 10 19.34 2.06 10.43
CA VAL A 10 18.99 3.22 9.61
C VAL A 10 20.17 3.50 8.68
N TYR A 11 19.93 3.37 7.37
CA TYR A 11 20.99 3.58 6.36
C TYR A 11 21.32 5.06 6.22
N GLU A 12 22.58 5.32 5.90
CA GLU A 12 23.11 6.66 5.71
C GLU A 12 22.29 7.45 4.68
N GLY A 13 22.11 8.75 4.94
CA GLY A 13 21.32 9.65 4.12
C GLY A 13 19.81 9.60 4.39
N THR A 14 19.30 8.63 5.15
CA THR A 14 17.88 8.60 5.54
C THR A 14 17.53 9.86 6.33
N VAL A 15 16.44 10.53 5.95
CA VAL A 15 15.93 11.72 6.63
C VAL A 15 14.76 11.32 7.54
N LEU A 16 14.92 11.57 8.83
CA LEU A 16 13.89 11.32 9.84
C LEU A 16 13.40 12.64 10.41
N GLY A 17 12.10 12.86 10.40
CA GLY A 17 11.45 14.02 11.01
C GLY A 17 11.46 14.00 12.54
N ASP A 18 10.92 15.04 13.14
CA ASP A 18 10.84 15.15 14.60
C ASP A 18 9.86 14.13 15.20
N GLY A 19 10.24 13.53 16.33
CA GLY A 19 9.41 12.55 17.02
C GLY A 19 9.21 11.22 16.27
N VAL A 20 9.94 10.98 15.19
CA VAL A 20 9.96 9.66 14.54
C VAL A 20 10.51 8.61 15.49
N ARG A 21 9.85 7.47 15.59
CA ARG A 21 10.30 6.32 16.37
C ARG A 21 10.62 5.16 15.46
N VAL A 22 11.85 4.64 15.55
CA VAL A 22 12.28 3.44 14.82
C VAL A 22 12.52 2.35 15.86
N LEU A 23 11.66 1.33 15.85
CA LEU A 23 11.63 0.31 16.89
C LEU A 23 12.58 -0.87 16.60
N GLU A 24 12.52 -1.91 17.45
CA GLU A 24 13.46 -3.03 17.45
C GLU A 24 13.58 -3.71 16.09
N ASN A 25 14.81 -3.94 15.64
CA ASN A 25 15.13 -4.66 14.40
C ASN A 25 14.50 -4.09 13.12
N ALA A 26 13.96 -2.88 13.16
CA ALA A 26 13.49 -2.20 11.96
C ALA A 26 14.67 -1.82 11.06
N VAL A 27 14.44 -1.84 9.73
CA VAL A 27 15.47 -1.51 8.72
C VAL A 27 14.94 -0.41 7.81
N VAL A 28 15.57 0.76 7.83
CA VAL A 28 15.10 1.95 7.08
C VAL A 28 16.17 2.43 6.11
N GLY A 29 15.78 2.68 4.87
CA GLY A 29 16.66 3.23 3.83
C GLY A 29 17.50 2.17 3.09
N LYS A 30 17.13 0.89 3.19
CA LYS A 30 17.86 -0.21 2.54
C LYS A 30 17.78 -0.13 1.01
N GLN A 31 18.94 -0.18 0.34
CA GLN A 31 18.96 -0.37 -1.12
C GLN A 31 18.53 -1.80 -1.49
N PRO A 32 17.79 -2.00 -2.60
CA PRO A 32 17.43 -3.33 -3.06
C PRO A 32 18.66 -4.17 -3.41
N SER A 33 18.73 -5.40 -2.90
CA SER A 33 19.74 -6.38 -3.30
C SER A 33 19.22 -7.19 -4.49
N LEU A 34 19.67 -6.86 -5.70
CA LEU A 34 19.16 -7.44 -6.94
C LEU A 34 20.04 -8.59 -7.41
N GLY A 35 19.47 -9.78 -7.52
CA GLY A 35 20.12 -10.94 -8.13
C GLY A 35 20.30 -10.77 -9.66
N ALA A 36 21.13 -11.62 -10.28
CA ALA A 36 21.44 -11.53 -11.72
C ALA A 36 20.19 -11.63 -12.63
N SER A 37 19.18 -12.38 -12.20
CA SER A 37 17.93 -12.58 -12.92
C SER A 37 16.89 -11.48 -12.70
N SER A 38 17.16 -10.51 -11.83
CA SER A 38 16.23 -9.42 -11.56
C SER A 38 16.06 -8.52 -12.77
N THR A 39 14.83 -8.18 -13.09
CA THR A 39 14.46 -7.21 -14.14
C THR A 39 14.32 -5.78 -13.61
N ALA A 40 14.48 -5.58 -12.30
CA ALA A 40 14.41 -4.27 -11.68
C ALA A 40 15.59 -3.38 -12.10
N LYS A 41 15.36 -2.06 -12.12
CA LYS A 41 16.44 -1.08 -12.41
C LYS A 41 17.53 -1.17 -11.36
N ARG A 42 18.79 -1.06 -11.79
CA ARG A 42 19.98 -1.20 -10.94
C ARG A 42 20.59 0.13 -10.50
N GLU A 43 19.92 1.24 -10.78
CA GLU A 43 20.39 2.56 -10.35
C GLU A 43 20.23 2.73 -8.84
N PRO A 44 21.21 3.35 -8.15
CA PRO A 44 21.03 3.70 -6.74
C PRO A 44 19.81 4.57 -6.54
N LEU A 45 19.03 4.26 -5.51
CA LEU A 45 17.85 5.01 -5.17
C LEU A 45 18.19 6.18 -4.23
N PRO A 46 17.44 7.28 -4.30
CA PRO A 46 17.63 8.37 -3.36
C PRO A 46 17.35 7.90 -1.91
N PRO A 47 17.83 8.66 -0.91
CA PRO A 47 17.51 8.37 0.47
C PRO A 47 16.00 8.32 0.75
N THR A 48 15.63 7.55 1.78
CA THR A 48 14.27 7.51 2.32
C THR A 48 13.99 8.76 3.14
N THR A 49 12.77 9.27 3.09
CA THR A 49 12.29 10.35 3.97
C THR A 49 11.12 9.84 4.81
N ILE A 50 11.15 10.13 6.11
CA ILE A 50 10.09 9.78 7.07
C ILE A 50 9.64 11.08 7.76
N GLY A 51 8.36 11.40 7.65
CA GLY A 51 7.75 12.58 8.26
C GLY A 51 7.57 12.49 9.77
N ASP A 52 7.30 13.65 10.38
CA ASP A 52 7.22 13.83 11.82
C ASP A 52 6.23 12.87 12.51
N GLY A 53 6.55 12.43 13.70
CA GLY A 53 5.68 11.60 14.55
C GLY A 53 5.40 10.19 14.01
N THR A 54 5.99 9.79 12.90
CA THR A 54 5.78 8.46 12.30
C THR A 54 6.50 7.38 13.09
N VAL A 55 5.85 6.22 13.20
CA VAL A 55 6.37 5.04 13.89
C VAL A 55 6.71 3.96 12.88
N ILE A 56 7.98 3.54 12.85
CA ILE A 56 8.44 2.35 12.13
C ILE A 56 8.56 1.23 13.16
N SER A 57 7.60 0.31 13.13
CA SER A 57 7.44 -0.71 14.16
C SER A 57 8.46 -1.85 14.05
N THR A 58 8.44 -2.74 15.03
CA THR A 58 9.39 -3.84 15.19
C THR A 58 9.53 -4.70 13.93
N GLY A 59 10.76 -4.84 13.44
CA GLY A 59 11.07 -5.66 12.27
C GLY A 59 10.52 -5.15 10.93
N ALA A 60 9.96 -3.94 10.89
CA ALA A 60 9.50 -3.34 9.63
C ALA A 60 10.68 -2.98 8.72
N ILE A 61 10.48 -3.07 7.40
CA ILE A 61 11.51 -2.77 6.39
C ILE A 61 11.00 -1.68 5.46
N VAL A 62 11.73 -0.58 5.38
CA VAL A 62 11.46 0.51 4.44
C VAL A 62 12.65 0.65 3.49
N PHE A 63 12.41 0.45 2.20
CA PHE A 63 13.46 0.55 1.19
C PHE A 63 13.75 2.01 0.80
N ALA A 64 14.96 2.23 0.29
CA ALA A 64 15.41 3.50 -0.24
C ALA A 64 14.49 4.02 -1.37
N GLY A 65 14.47 5.33 -1.56
CA GLY A 65 13.66 6.01 -2.56
C GLY A 65 12.18 6.14 -2.18
N SER A 66 11.79 5.69 -0.96
CA SER A 66 10.42 5.85 -0.48
C SER A 66 10.27 7.12 0.34
N SER A 67 9.08 7.72 0.31
CA SER A 67 8.69 8.88 1.10
C SER A 67 7.46 8.52 1.93
N ILE A 68 7.59 8.60 3.25
CA ILE A 68 6.51 8.36 4.21
C ILE A 68 6.18 9.69 4.88
N GLY A 69 4.92 10.05 4.90
CA GLY A 69 4.42 11.28 5.51
C GLY A 69 4.46 11.28 7.04
N ALA A 70 3.86 12.30 7.63
CA ALA A 70 3.79 12.50 9.07
C ALA A 70 2.69 11.65 9.72
N ASN A 71 2.86 11.35 11.01
CA ASN A 71 1.88 10.63 11.85
C ASN A 71 1.43 9.27 11.29
N CYS A 72 2.31 8.60 10.56
CA CYS A 72 2.05 7.27 10.01
C CYS A 72 2.46 6.16 10.99
N ILE A 73 1.85 4.98 10.79
CA ILE A 73 2.28 3.75 11.45
C ILE A 73 2.67 2.74 10.37
N VAL A 74 3.94 2.32 10.38
CA VAL A 74 4.44 1.21 9.58
C VAL A 74 4.54 0.01 10.52
N GLY A 75 3.54 -0.87 10.48
CA GLY A 75 3.31 -1.93 11.47
C GLY A 75 4.39 -3.00 11.51
N ASP A 76 4.36 -3.81 12.58
CA ASP A 76 5.36 -4.84 12.82
C ASP A 76 5.53 -5.78 11.62
N GLN A 77 6.79 -6.08 11.26
CA GLN A 77 7.13 -7.00 10.17
C GLN A 77 6.54 -6.63 8.80
N SER A 78 6.06 -5.40 8.62
CA SER A 78 5.61 -4.92 7.33
C SER A 78 6.78 -4.53 6.42
N CYS A 79 6.52 -4.41 5.12
CA CYS A 79 7.54 -4.03 4.17
C CYS A 79 7.02 -2.96 3.20
N ILE A 80 7.76 -1.88 3.06
CA ILE A 80 7.54 -0.84 2.05
C ILE A 80 8.70 -0.89 1.07
N ARG A 81 8.40 -1.27 -0.19
CA ARG A 81 9.39 -1.36 -1.26
C ARG A 81 9.80 0.02 -1.76
N GLU A 82 10.77 0.02 -2.65
CA GLU A 82 11.36 1.24 -3.21
C GLU A 82 10.37 2.09 -4.01
N ARG A 83 10.55 3.42 -4.00
CA ARG A 83 9.72 4.41 -4.72
C ARG A 83 8.24 4.39 -4.36
N VAL A 84 7.93 4.00 -3.13
CA VAL A 84 6.59 4.16 -2.57
C VAL A 84 6.46 5.57 -2.01
N THR A 85 5.34 6.22 -2.30
CA THR A 85 4.93 7.46 -1.63
C THR A 85 3.71 7.15 -0.78
N MET A 86 3.83 7.34 0.53
CA MET A 86 2.73 7.22 1.49
C MET A 86 2.53 8.57 2.18
N ALA A 87 1.37 9.16 2.00
CA ALA A 87 1.04 10.48 2.56
C ALA A 87 0.79 10.41 4.09
N ASP A 88 0.37 11.53 4.68
CA ASP A 88 0.21 11.66 6.12
C ASP A 88 -0.93 10.81 6.70
N ASN A 89 -0.85 10.52 7.99
CA ASN A 89 -1.89 9.86 8.79
C ASN A 89 -2.29 8.46 8.28
N CYS A 90 -1.39 7.78 7.59
CA CYS A 90 -1.62 6.42 7.07
C CYS A 90 -1.24 5.34 8.08
N ILE A 91 -1.93 4.20 7.97
CA ILE A 91 -1.60 3.00 8.73
C ILE A 91 -1.31 1.86 7.75
N LEU A 92 -0.13 1.27 7.86
CA LEU A 92 0.21 -0.01 7.27
C LEU A 92 0.22 -1.07 8.38
N GLY A 93 -0.73 -1.97 8.35
CA GLY A 93 -0.90 -3.01 9.35
C GLY A 93 0.24 -4.04 9.34
N ARG A 94 0.41 -4.75 10.43
CA ARG A 94 1.48 -5.74 10.60
C ARG A 94 1.52 -6.75 9.46
N GLY A 95 2.71 -7.18 9.06
CA GLY A 95 2.91 -8.20 8.03
C GLY A 95 2.44 -7.82 6.63
N SER A 96 2.01 -6.58 6.42
CA SER A 96 1.57 -6.11 5.10
C SER A 96 2.74 -5.69 4.23
N LEU A 97 2.54 -5.75 2.92
CA LEU A 97 3.55 -5.38 1.93
C LEU A 97 2.97 -4.36 0.96
N ILE A 98 3.71 -3.27 0.74
CA ILE A 98 3.50 -2.34 -0.38
C ILE A 98 4.67 -2.48 -1.35
N GLU A 99 4.37 -2.91 -2.57
CA GLU A 99 5.36 -3.06 -3.63
C GLU A 99 5.73 -1.72 -4.26
N ASN A 100 6.82 -1.73 -5.00
CA ASN A 100 7.44 -0.55 -5.61
C ASN A 100 6.50 0.27 -6.51
N ASP A 101 6.84 1.55 -6.68
CA ASP A 101 6.13 2.49 -7.56
C ASP A 101 4.62 2.62 -7.23
N THR A 102 4.30 2.55 -5.93
CA THR A 102 2.93 2.62 -5.40
C THR A 102 2.71 3.95 -4.67
N THR A 103 1.54 4.54 -4.85
CA THR A 103 1.14 5.76 -4.15
C THR A 103 -0.01 5.46 -3.19
N VAL A 104 0.08 5.99 -1.97
CA VAL A 104 -0.94 5.84 -0.92
C VAL A 104 -1.31 7.24 -0.40
N GLY A 105 -2.55 7.63 -0.61
CA GLY A 105 -3.14 8.91 -0.18
C GLY A 105 -3.34 9.02 1.32
N ALA A 106 -3.48 10.24 1.81
CA ALA A 106 -3.58 10.55 3.23
C ALA A 106 -4.77 9.86 3.91
N GLY A 107 -4.63 9.53 5.18
CA GLY A 107 -5.68 8.89 5.98
C GLY A 107 -5.99 7.43 5.61
N THR A 108 -5.31 6.88 4.61
CA THR A 108 -5.53 5.49 4.15
C THR A 108 -5.09 4.49 5.21
N ARG A 109 -5.92 3.46 5.40
CA ARG A 109 -5.69 2.39 6.39
C ARG A 109 -5.60 1.04 5.70
N ILE A 110 -4.41 0.47 5.66
CA ILE A 110 -4.14 -0.88 5.16
C ILE A 110 -4.00 -1.80 6.37
N GLN A 111 -4.92 -2.74 6.52
CA GLN A 111 -4.95 -3.66 7.66
C GLN A 111 -3.95 -4.82 7.49
N ALA A 112 -3.81 -5.64 8.53
CA ALA A 112 -2.80 -6.69 8.62
C ALA A 112 -2.80 -7.68 7.44
N GLU A 113 -1.59 -8.11 7.05
CA GLU A 113 -1.36 -9.17 6.06
C GLU A 113 -1.90 -8.84 4.65
N ALA A 114 -2.14 -7.56 4.34
CA ALA A 114 -2.55 -7.14 3.00
C ALA A 114 -1.32 -7.06 2.06
N TYR A 115 -1.54 -7.39 0.78
CA TYR A 115 -0.53 -7.29 -0.26
C TYR A 115 -0.97 -6.28 -1.32
N ILE A 116 -0.25 -5.16 -1.39
CA ILE A 116 -0.46 -4.11 -2.38
C ILE A 116 0.62 -4.19 -3.43
N THR A 117 0.24 -4.62 -4.61
CA THR A 117 1.15 -4.85 -5.74
C THR A 117 1.74 -3.56 -6.31
N ALA A 118 2.86 -3.67 -7.00
CA ALA A 118 3.51 -2.55 -7.67
C ALA A 118 2.58 -1.82 -8.66
N TYR A 119 2.83 -0.52 -8.82
CA TYR A 119 2.08 0.36 -9.72
C TYR A 119 0.61 0.56 -9.31
N SER A 120 0.30 0.37 -8.03
CA SER A 120 -1.02 0.67 -7.47
C SER A 120 -1.14 2.14 -7.09
N THR A 121 -2.36 2.66 -7.15
CA THR A 121 -2.71 3.97 -6.61
C THR A 121 -3.88 3.81 -5.65
N LEU A 122 -3.66 4.16 -4.39
CA LEU A 122 -4.68 4.29 -3.37
C LEU A 122 -4.84 5.80 -3.11
N GLU A 123 -6.01 6.33 -3.34
CA GLU A 123 -6.31 7.74 -3.03
C GLU A 123 -6.54 7.93 -1.52
N GLU A 124 -7.00 9.12 -1.11
CA GLU A 124 -7.17 9.44 0.31
C GLU A 124 -8.27 8.59 0.95
N ASP A 125 -8.10 8.34 2.24
CA ASP A 125 -9.12 7.72 3.10
C ASP A 125 -9.59 6.32 2.65
N VAL A 126 -8.80 5.62 1.87
CA VAL A 126 -9.08 4.25 1.46
C VAL A 126 -8.96 3.30 2.65
N PHE A 127 -9.86 2.34 2.76
CA PHE A 127 -9.78 1.26 3.74
C PHE A 127 -9.55 -0.09 3.08
N ILE A 128 -8.42 -0.70 3.34
CA ILE A 128 -8.06 -2.06 2.92
C ILE A 128 -8.12 -2.99 4.12
N ALA A 129 -9.08 -3.90 4.13
CA ALA A 129 -9.25 -4.87 5.20
C ALA A 129 -8.13 -5.95 5.20
N PRO A 130 -8.01 -6.76 6.27
CA PRO A 130 -6.96 -7.78 6.35
C PRO A 130 -6.97 -8.76 5.17
N ARG A 131 -5.75 -9.17 4.75
CA ARG A 131 -5.53 -10.19 3.71
C ARG A 131 -6.10 -9.85 2.33
N VAL A 132 -6.35 -8.61 2.04
CA VAL A 132 -6.63 -8.18 0.66
C VAL A 132 -5.39 -8.39 -0.19
N VAL A 133 -5.58 -8.91 -1.41
CA VAL A 133 -4.50 -9.13 -2.38
C VAL A 133 -4.80 -8.37 -3.66
N THR A 134 -3.87 -7.55 -4.10
CA THR A 134 -3.93 -6.90 -5.41
C THR A 134 -2.91 -7.52 -6.37
N THR A 135 -3.17 -7.48 -7.66
CA THR A 135 -2.32 -8.05 -8.70
C THR A 135 -2.07 -7.04 -9.83
N ASN A 136 -0.97 -7.19 -10.59
CA ASN A 136 -0.57 -6.22 -11.62
C ASN A 136 -0.21 -6.84 -12.98
N ASP A 137 -0.25 -8.16 -13.12
CA ASP A 137 0.19 -8.84 -14.35
C ASP A 137 -0.87 -9.85 -14.84
N ASN A 138 -1.58 -9.49 -15.90
CA ASN A 138 -2.59 -10.36 -16.54
C ASN A 138 -1.97 -11.57 -17.26
N PHE A 139 -0.67 -11.57 -17.46
CA PHE A 139 0.04 -12.62 -18.21
C PHE A 139 0.83 -13.58 -17.31
N MET A 140 0.88 -13.30 -16.01
CA MET A 140 1.56 -14.14 -14.99
C MET A 140 2.99 -14.55 -15.40
N GLY A 141 3.79 -13.54 -15.78
CA GLY A 141 5.20 -13.76 -16.17
C GLY A 141 5.40 -14.16 -17.63
N ARG A 142 4.33 -14.37 -18.39
CA ARG A 142 4.42 -14.73 -19.81
C ARG A 142 4.36 -13.52 -20.72
N THR A 143 4.97 -13.62 -21.91
CA THR A 143 5.06 -12.60 -22.96
C THR A 143 5.90 -11.36 -22.62
N GLU A 144 6.58 -10.79 -23.60
CA GLU A 144 7.34 -9.54 -23.43
C GLU A 144 6.40 -8.33 -23.26
N GLN A 145 5.21 -8.36 -23.84
CA GLN A 145 4.21 -7.28 -23.72
C GLN A 145 3.81 -6.99 -22.29
N ARG A 146 3.85 -8.00 -21.40
CA ARG A 146 3.49 -7.80 -19.99
C ARG A 146 4.23 -6.63 -19.33
N LYS A 147 5.51 -6.43 -19.70
CA LYS A 147 6.35 -5.39 -19.09
C LYS A 147 5.80 -3.97 -19.28
N SER A 148 5.18 -3.70 -20.41
CA SER A 148 4.54 -2.40 -20.70
C SER A 148 3.09 -2.32 -20.23
N LEU A 149 2.48 -3.44 -19.89
CA LEU A 149 1.06 -3.53 -19.51
C LEU A 149 0.85 -3.76 -18.00
N MET A 150 1.94 -4.04 -17.26
CA MET A 150 1.83 -4.21 -15.80
C MET A 150 1.33 -2.93 -15.15
N ARG A 151 0.21 -3.05 -14.42
CA ARG A 151 -0.36 -1.99 -13.60
C ARG A 151 -1.18 -2.56 -12.47
N GLY A 152 -1.02 -2.00 -11.28
CA GLY A 152 -1.85 -2.30 -10.14
C GLY A 152 -3.24 -1.66 -10.26
N PRO A 153 -4.14 -1.93 -9.34
CA PRO A 153 -5.44 -1.27 -9.29
C PRO A 153 -5.31 0.20 -8.89
N THR A 154 -6.30 0.98 -9.31
CA THR A 154 -6.56 2.32 -8.77
C THR A 154 -7.75 2.24 -7.83
N ILE A 155 -7.56 2.63 -6.57
CA ILE A 155 -8.60 2.61 -5.54
C ILE A 155 -8.88 4.07 -5.17
N ARG A 156 -10.08 4.53 -5.53
CA ARG A 156 -10.47 5.93 -5.39
C ARG A 156 -10.81 6.28 -3.95
N ARG A 157 -10.89 7.59 -3.71
CA ARG A 157 -11.11 8.19 -2.39
C ARG A 157 -12.28 7.53 -1.64
N GLY A 158 -12.07 7.23 -0.36
CA GLY A 158 -13.08 6.66 0.53
C GLY A 158 -13.53 5.23 0.22
N ALA A 159 -12.99 4.59 -0.83
CA ALA A 159 -13.37 3.23 -1.16
C ALA A 159 -12.92 2.23 -0.08
N ARG A 160 -13.70 1.19 0.12
CA ARG A 160 -13.48 0.16 1.14
C ARG A 160 -13.35 -1.21 0.48
N VAL A 161 -12.31 -1.94 0.81
CA VAL A 161 -12.05 -3.29 0.27
C VAL A 161 -12.08 -4.30 1.40
N GLY A 162 -13.06 -5.19 1.38
CA GLY A 162 -13.34 -6.19 2.41
C GLY A 162 -12.29 -7.29 2.48
N GLY A 163 -12.16 -7.90 3.66
CA GLY A 163 -11.13 -8.89 3.99
C GLY A 163 -11.04 -10.05 3.00
N GLY A 164 -9.82 -10.43 2.62
CA GLY A 164 -9.57 -11.52 1.70
C GLY A 164 -10.03 -11.28 0.25
N ALA A 165 -10.44 -10.07 -0.12
CA ALA A 165 -10.80 -9.76 -1.50
C ALA A 165 -9.56 -9.78 -2.40
N ILE A 166 -9.74 -10.13 -3.68
CA ILE A 166 -8.69 -10.15 -4.72
C ILE A 166 -9.05 -9.13 -5.79
N LEU A 167 -8.14 -8.21 -6.07
CA LEU A 167 -8.28 -7.21 -7.12
C LEU A 167 -7.38 -7.56 -8.29
N LEU A 168 -7.95 -7.73 -9.48
CA LEU A 168 -7.20 -8.05 -10.70
C LEU A 168 -6.43 -6.83 -11.25
N PRO A 169 -5.45 -7.07 -12.16
CA PRO A 169 -4.59 -6.01 -12.67
C PRO A 169 -5.35 -4.88 -13.35
N GLY A 170 -4.98 -3.66 -13.01
CA GLY A 170 -5.41 -2.45 -13.71
C GLY A 170 -6.88 -2.07 -13.58
N ILE A 171 -7.63 -2.69 -12.65
CA ILE A 171 -9.02 -2.31 -12.39
C ILE A 171 -9.10 -1.01 -11.58
N GLU A 172 -10.24 -0.35 -11.67
CA GLU A 172 -10.57 0.80 -10.84
C GLU A 172 -11.68 0.45 -9.84
N ILE A 173 -11.46 0.79 -8.58
CA ILE A 173 -12.49 0.79 -7.53
C ILE A 173 -12.92 2.24 -7.36
N GLY A 174 -14.15 2.55 -7.76
CA GLY A 174 -14.69 3.92 -7.77
C GLY A 174 -14.80 4.53 -6.37
N GLU A 175 -14.94 5.85 -6.35
CA GLU A 175 -15.06 6.63 -5.12
C GLU A 175 -16.19 6.10 -4.23
N GLU A 176 -15.92 5.95 -2.91
CA GLU A 176 -16.89 5.44 -1.93
C GLU A 176 -17.47 4.04 -2.27
N ALA A 177 -16.88 3.32 -3.23
CA ALA A 177 -17.33 1.95 -3.52
C ALA A 177 -16.95 0.99 -2.39
N PHE A 178 -17.72 -0.09 -2.27
CA PHE A 178 -17.48 -1.11 -1.27
C PHE A 178 -17.32 -2.49 -1.94
N VAL A 179 -16.16 -3.08 -1.81
CA VAL A 179 -15.89 -4.46 -2.21
C VAL A 179 -16.13 -5.36 -1.01
N GLY A 180 -17.10 -6.27 -1.10
CA GLY A 180 -17.41 -7.22 -0.03
C GLY A 180 -16.26 -8.20 0.24
N ALA A 181 -16.19 -8.74 1.46
CA ALA A 181 -15.17 -9.70 1.86
C ALA A 181 -15.17 -10.95 0.94
N GLY A 182 -13.97 -11.45 0.61
CA GLY A 182 -13.78 -12.62 -0.26
C GLY A 182 -14.14 -12.42 -1.73
N ALA A 183 -14.47 -11.20 -2.16
CA ALA A 183 -14.82 -10.94 -3.55
C ALA A 183 -13.59 -11.03 -4.47
N VAL A 184 -13.80 -11.54 -5.71
CA VAL A 184 -12.79 -11.50 -6.78
C VAL A 184 -13.23 -10.46 -7.80
N VAL A 185 -12.60 -9.29 -7.76
CA VAL A 185 -12.95 -8.16 -8.61
C VAL A 185 -12.19 -8.27 -9.93
N THR A 186 -12.94 -8.50 -11.01
CA THR A 186 -12.40 -8.76 -12.36
C THR A 186 -12.65 -7.62 -13.34
N LYS A 187 -13.39 -6.59 -12.91
CA LYS A 187 -13.76 -5.40 -13.72
C LYS A 187 -13.85 -4.20 -12.79
N ASP A 188 -13.83 -3.02 -13.38
CA ASP A 188 -14.02 -1.78 -12.64
C ASP A 188 -15.32 -1.79 -11.83
N VAL A 189 -15.24 -1.20 -10.63
CA VAL A 189 -16.38 -1.03 -9.74
C VAL A 189 -16.82 0.44 -9.80
N PRO A 190 -18.05 0.73 -10.21
CA PRO A 190 -18.51 2.12 -10.23
C PRO A 190 -18.54 2.74 -8.82
N ALA A 191 -18.43 4.08 -8.78
CA ALA A 191 -18.52 4.82 -7.52
C ALA A 191 -19.83 4.49 -6.76
N ARG A 192 -19.74 4.46 -5.42
CA ARG A 192 -20.86 4.24 -4.51
C ARG A 192 -21.62 2.92 -4.74
N LYS A 193 -20.99 1.91 -5.34
CA LYS A 193 -21.56 0.57 -5.49
C LYS A 193 -20.93 -0.43 -4.54
N LEU A 194 -21.78 -1.27 -3.94
CA LEU A 194 -21.35 -2.47 -3.22
C LEU A 194 -21.31 -3.65 -4.20
N VAL A 195 -20.15 -4.31 -4.26
CA VAL A 195 -19.94 -5.51 -5.08
C VAL A 195 -19.57 -6.71 -4.21
N VAL A 196 -20.05 -7.90 -4.57
CA VAL A 196 -19.76 -9.15 -3.86
C VAL A 196 -19.59 -10.31 -4.83
N GLY A 197 -18.95 -11.37 -4.37
CA GLY A 197 -18.87 -12.67 -5.06
C GLY A 197 -17.63 -12.86 -5.91
N SER A 198 -17.53 -14.03 -6.56
CA SER A 198 -16.45 -14.43 -7.44
C SER A 198 -17.03 -15.02 -8.73
N PRO A 199 -16.95 -14.31 -9.86
CA PRO A 199 -16.49 -12.91 -10.00
C PRO A 199 -17.45 -11.93 -9.33
N ALA A 200 -16.91 -10.80 -8.85
CA ALA A 200 -17.71 -9.77 -8.18
C ALA A 200 -18.79 -9.17 -9.09
N ARG A 201 -19.97 -8.94 -8.51
CA ARG A 201 -21.11 -8.29 -9.17
C ARG A 201 -21.70 -7.23 -8.27
N VAL A 202 -22.24 -6.19 -8.87
CA VAL A 202 -22.99 -5.16 -8.12
C VAL A 202 -24.18 -5.81 -7.41
N LEU A 203 -24.22 -5.61 -6.10
CA LEU A 203 -25.32 -6.08 -5.25
C LEU A 203 -26.34 -4.96 -5.02
N ARG A 204 -25.86 -3.77 -4.63
CA ARG A 204 -26.69 -2.58 -4.32
C ARG A 204 -25.84 -1.32 -4.34
N ASP A 205 -26.46 -0.19 -4.14
CA ASP A 205 -25.77 1.04 -3.79
C ASP A 205 -25.23 0.98 -2.36
N VAL A 206 -24.15 1.71 -2.09
CA VAL A 206 -23.71 2.00 -0.73
C VAL A 206 -24.76 2.91 -0.09
N ALA A 207 -25.15 2.62 1.14
CA ALA A 207 -26.15 3.42 1.84
C ALA A 207 -25.60 4.83 2.15
N ASP A 208 -26.47 5.83 2.12
CA ASP A 208 -26.08 7.23 2.28
C ASP A 208 -25.42 7.51 3.64
N ASP A 209 -25.85 6.83 4.69
CA ASP A 209 -25.28 6.93 6.04
C ASP A 209 -23.90 6.25 6.18
N GLU A 210 -23.50 5.43 5.20
CA GLU A 210 -22.18 4.83 5.12
C GLU A 210 -21.17 5.69 4.36
N LEU A 211 -21.59 6.78 3.70
CA LEU A 211 -20.74 7.68 2.95
C LEU A 211 -20.02 8.67 3.88
N ARG A 212 -18.75 8.97 3.61
CA ARG A 212 -17.96 9.88 4.44
C ARG A 212 -18.57 11.28 4.58
N GLU A 213 -19.16 11.79 3.53
CA GLU A 213 -19.83 13.12 3.55
C GLU A 213 -21.00 13.20 4.54
N ASN A 214 -21.53 12.05 4.97
CA ASN A 214 -22.66 11.94 5.90
C ASN A 214 -22.24 11.42 7.29
N GLY A 215 -20.94 11.40 7.59
CA GLY A 215 -20.41 11.05 8.91
C GLY A 215 -20.02 9.60 9.08
N GLY A 216 -19.88 8.86 7.99
CA GLY A 216 -19.37 7.47 7.96
C GLY A 216 -17.88 7.36 8.28
#